data_bd213237a1be722ce7c34f535d3ad140
#
_entry.id   bd213237a1be722ce7c34f535d3ad140
#
_cell.length_a   1.000
_cell.length_b   1.000
_cell.length_c   1.000
_cell.angle_alpha   90.00
_cell.angle_beta   90.00
_cell.angle_gamma   90.00
#
_symmetry.space_group_name_H-M   'P 1'
#
loop_
_entity.id
_entity.type
_entity.pdbx_description
1 polymer ?
#
loop_
_entity_poly.entity_id
_entity_poly.type
_entity_poly.pdbx_seq_one_letter_code
_entity_poly.pdbx_strand_id
1 'polypeptide(L)' 'MKVGELYILSKRATHQTFSEWMGKPALYLGEDIINRSDGVTIINHAFILGGEKRITDRSFLKMLDALTPS' A
#
# COMPACT_ATOMS: atom_id res chain seq x y z
N MET A 1 9.84 0.04 -1.80
CA MET A 1 9.01 1.08 -2.44
C MET A 1 9.57 2.45 -2.15
N LYS A 2 9.35 3.37 -3.06
CA LYS A 2 9.83 4.74 -2.89
C LYS A 2 8.69 5.70 -2.60
N VAL A 3 8.86 6.54 -1.58
CA VAL A 3 7.90 7.59 -1.25
C VAL A 3 7.70 8.52 -2.45
N GLY A 4 6.45 8.88 -2.73
CA GLY A 4 6.10 9.76 -3.83
C GLY A 4 5.90 9.06 -5.17
N GLU A 5 6.14 7.76 -5.25
CA GLU A 5 5.85 6.99 -6.45
C GLU A 5 4.43 6.44 -6.45
N LEU A 6 3.88 6.23 -7.64
CA LEU A 6 2.57 5.64 -7.82
C LEU A 6 2.67 4.14 -8.05
N TYR A 7 1.76 3.41 -7.44
CA TYR A 7 1.65 1.96 -7.56
C TYR A 7 0.22 1.58 -7.91
N ILE A 8 0.05 0.43 -8.55
CA ILE A 8 -1.26 -0.07 -8.93
C ILE A 8 -1.38 -1.53 -8.52
N LEU A 9 -2.57 -1.94 -8.13
CA LEU A 9 -2.81 -3.31 -7.74
C LEU A 9 -2.65 -4.23 -8.95
N SER A 10 -1.84 -5.27 -8.77
CA SER A 10 -1.56 -6.24 -9.83
C SER A 10 -2.84 -6.92 -10.31
N LYS A 11 -2.91 -7.20 -11.61
CA LYS A 11 -4.04 -7.94 -12.19
C LYS A 11 -4.20 -9.34 -11.61
N ARG A 12 -3.16 -9.86 -10.95
CA ARG A 12 -3.21 -11.17 -10.29
C ARG A 12 -3.97 -11.14 -8.98
N ALA A 13 -4.18 -9.96 -8.40
CA ALA A 13 -4.92 -9.82 -7.17
C ALA A 13 -6.41 -9.83 -7.49
N THR A 14 -7.05 -10.96 -7.27
CA THR A 14 -8.48 -11.16 -7.59
C THR A 14 -9.37 -11.12 -6.35
N HIS A 15 -8.80 -10.83 -5.19
CA HIS A 15 -9.54 -10.85 -3.95
C HIS A 15 -10.52 -9.69 -3.86
N GLN A 16 -11.77 -9.97 -3.52
CA GLN A 16 -12.82 -8.94 -3.43
C GLN A 16 -12.50 -7.84 -2.43
N THR A 17 -11.76 -8.17 -1.38
CA THR A 17 -11.37 -7.20 -0.34
C THR A 17 -10.57 -6.03 -0.91
N PHE A 18 -9.90 -6.24 -2.03
CA PHE A 18 -9.06 -5.22 -2.65
C PHE A 18 -9.70 -4.55 -3.86
N SER A 19 -11.00 -4.75 -4.07
CA SER A 19 -11.68 -4.21 -5.25
C SER A 19 -11.56 -2.69 -5.37
N GLU A 20 -11.50 -1.98 -4.26
CA GLU A 20 -11.35 -0.52 -4.28
C GLU A 20 -10.00 -0.06 -4.82
N TRP A 21 -8.99 -0.95 -4.80
CA TRP A 21 -7.65 -0.65 -5.29
C TRP A 21 -7.48 -0.93 -6.78
N MET A 22 -8.36 -1.72 -7.35
CA MET A 22 -8.21 -2.17 -8.72
C MET A 22 -8.43 -1.03 -9.71
N GLY A 23 -7.45 -0.84 -10.59
CA GLY A 23 -7.52 0.19 -11.61
C GLY A 23 -7.26 1.60 -11.12
N LYS A 24 -6.94 1.77 -9.84
CA LYS A 24 -6.68 3.10 -9.26
C LYS A 24 -5.22 3.21 -8.84
N PRO A 25 -4.50 4.24 -9.26
CA PRO A 25 -3.14 4.45 -8.78
C PRO A 25 -3.16 4.89 -7.31
N ALA A 26 -2.21 4.37 -6.55
CA ALA A 26 -2.03 4.71 -5.15
C ALA A 26 -0.66 5.37 -4.96
N LEU A 27 -0.64 6.51 -4.28
CA LEU A 27 0.58 7.24 -3.99
C LEU A 27 1.18 6.73 -2.68
N TYR A 28 2.41 6.25 -2.73
CA TYR A 28 3.08 5.75 -1.53
C TYR A 28 3.56 6.90 -0.66
N LEU A 29 3.15 6.88 0.62
CA LEU A 29 3.53 7.91 1.59
C LEU A 29 4.70 7.50 2.48
N GLY A 30 4.99 6.21 2.57
CA GLY A 30 6.05 5.71 3.43
C GLY A 30 5.56 4.73 4.48
N GLU A 31 6.46 4.38 5.39
CA GLU A 31 6.15 3.47 6.48
C GLU A 31 5.37 4.19 7.58
N ASP A 32 4.43 3.46 8.18
CA ASP A 32 3.68 3.88 9.35
C ASP A 32 4.03 2.93 10.48
N ILE A 33 4.83 3.40 11.43
CA ILE A 33 5.38 2.56 12.51
C ILE A 33 4.53 2.71 13.75
N ILE A 34 4.05 1.59 14.27
CA ILE A 34 3.25 1.53 15.49
C ILE A 34 4.03 0.77 16.55
N ASN A 35 4.31 1.44 17.68
CA ASN A 35 4.95 0.81 18.81
C ASN A 35 3.88 0.43 19.83
N ARG A 36 3.71 -0.86 20.06
CA ARG A 36 2.73 -1.36 21.02
C ARG A 36 3.31 -1.35 22.42
N SER A 37 2.42 -1.31 23.41
CA SER A 37 2.81 -1.30 24.82
C SER A 37 3.48 -2.60 25.28
N ASP A 38 3.26 -3.70 24.54
CA ASP A 38 3.87 -4.99 24.83
C ASP A 38 5.29 -5.16 24.26
N GLY A 39 5.85 -4.10 23.68
CA GLY A 39 7.18 -4.10 23.10
C GLY A 39 7.23 -4.55 21.64
N VAL A 40 6.07 -4.85 21.05
CA VAL A 40 6.01 -5.24 19.63
C VAL A 40 5.94 -3.98 18.76
N THR A 41 6.77 -3.95 17.71
CA THR A 41 6.76 -2.89 16.71
C THR A 41 6.08 -3.42 15.45
N ILE A 42 5.05 -2.71 15.00
CA ILE A 42 4.33 -3.04 13.77
C ILE A 42 4.68 -2.00 12.72
N ILE A 43 5.16 -2.46 11.56
CA ILE A 43 5.49 -1.59 10.44
C ILE A 43 4.41 -1.77 9.38
N ASN A 44 3.60 -0.74 9.17
CA ASN A 44 2.62 -0.70 8.11
C ASN A 44 3.08 0.27 7.02
N HIS A 45 2.33 0.35 5.95
CA HIS A 45 2.64 1.23 4.83
C HIS A 45 1.43 2.07 4.48
N ALA A 46 1.65 3.36 4.25
CA ALA A 46 0.58 4.31 4.00
C ALA A 46 0.54 4.71 2.53
N PHE A 47 -0.66 4.85 2.00
CA PHE A 47 -0.92 5.25 0.62
C PHE A 47 -2.06 6.25 0.57
N ILE A 48 -2.08 7.06 -0.48
CA ILE A 48 -3.26 7.83 -0.85
C ILE A 48 -3.92 7.13 -2.04
N LEU A 49 -5.15 6.72 -1.84
CA LEU A 49 -5.96 6.04 -2.85
C LEU A 49 -7.27 6.79 -3.03
N GLY A 50 -7.49 7.33 -4.23
CA GLY A 50 -8.71 8.09 -4.48
C GLY A 50 -8.90 9.30 -3.58
N GLY A 51 -7.80 9.93 -3.16
CA GLY A 51 -7.84 11.08 -2.26
C GLY A 51 -7.94 10.73 -0.78
N GLU A 52 -8.00 9.46 -0.44
CA GLU A 52 -8.10 9.00 0.96
C GLU A 52 -6.87 8.22 1.37
N LYS A 53 -6.45 8.40 2.63
CA LYS A 53 -5.33 7.66 3.18
C LYS A 53 -5.73 6.22 3.47
N ARG A 54 -4.90 5.27 3.04
CA ARG A 54 -5.07 3.85 3.32
C ARG A 54 -3.80 3.30 3.97
N ILE A 55 -3.97 2.42 4.95
CA ILE A 55 -2.87 1.76 5.64
C ILE A 55 -2.93 0.28 5.30
N THR A 56 -1.80 -0.27 4.88
CA THR A 56 -1.70 -1.69 4.54
C THR A 56 -0.55 -2.33 5.28
N ASP A 57 -0.57 -3.66 5.38
CA ASP A 57 0.56 -4.39 5.92
C ASP A 57 1.59 -4.72 4.84
N ARG A 58 2.71 -5.30 5.27
CA ARG A 58 3.81 -5.62 4.37
C ARG A 58 3.42 -6.63 3.29
N SER A 59 2.56 -7.59 3.61
CA SER A 59 2.18 -8.64 2.66
C SER A 59 1.41 -8.09 1.46
N PHE A 60 0.68 -7.00 1.65
CA PHE A 60 -0.07 -6.35 0.57
C PHE A 60 0.84 -5.75 -0.49
N LEU A 61 2.04 -5.32 -0.11
CA LEU A 61 2.97 -4.67 -1.04
C LEU A 61 3.37 -5.58 -2.19
N LYS A 62 3.34 -6.89 -1.97
CA LYS A 62 3.67 -7.86 -3.01
C LYS A 62 2.68 -7.87 -4.16
N MET A 63 1.48 -7.34 -3.94
CA MET A 63 0.43 -7.27 -4.95
C MET A 63 0.48 -5.98 -5.76
N LEU A 64 1.35 -5.06 -5.41
CA LEU A 64 1.45 -3.75 -6.05
C LEU A 64 2.60 -3.72 -7.06
N ASP A 65 2.33 -3.15 -8.21
CA ASP A 65 3.32 -2.92 -9.26
C ASP A 65 3.56 -1.43 -9.42
N ALA A 66 4.79 -1.05 -9.73
CA ALA A 66 5.10 0.34 -10.02
C ALA A 66 4.36 0.77 -11.28
N LEU A 67 3.62 1.87 -11.18
CA LEU A 67 2.85 2.37 -12.31
C LEU A 67 3.75 3.01 -13.36
N THR A 68 4.83 3.63 -12.91
CA THR A 68 5.78 4.30 -13.80
C THR A 68 7.03 3.45 -13.92
N PRO A 69 7.31 2.81 -15.06
CA PRO A 69 8.56 2.09 -15.25
C PRO A 69 9.72 3.08 -15.22
N SER A 70 10.67 2.79 -14.41
CA SER A 70 11.89 3.59 -14.33
C SER A 70 12.86 3.18 -15.41
#